data_3a93071cd68d5dbb28a2b1ee5a0fb282
#
_entry.id   3a93071cd68d5dbb28a2b1ee5a0fb282
#
_cell.length_a   1.000
_cell.length_b   1.000
_cell.length_c   1.000
_cell.angle_alpha   90.00
_cell.angle_beta   90.00
_cell.angle_gamma   90.00
#
_symmetry.space_group_name_H-M   'P 1'
#
loop_
_entity.id
_entity.type
_entity.pdbx_description
1 polymer ?
#
loop_
_entity_poly.entity_id
_entity_poly.type
_entity_poly.pdbx_seq_one_letter_code
_entity_poly.pdbx_strand_id
1 'polypeptide(L)'
;MDYTVIEVPDMNDSVSRISLQGSQYQLRFTWNDTGGYWMFGILNSLGEPLLIGVKVVPQFPLNLFHSAKNMPQGIFAALTEKESVGRRDFADGKAQFAFISA
;
A
#
# COMPACT_ATOMS: atom_id res chain seq x y z
N MET A 1 -18.63 6.00 1.90
CA MET A 1 -17.33 5.34 1.86
C MET A 1 -16.36 6.22 1.08
N ASP A 2 -15.32 6.65 1.75
CA ASP A 2 -14.31 7.49 1.14
C ASP A 2 -13.07 6.69 0.83
N TYR A 3 -12.37 7.11 -0.21
CA TYR A 3 -11.06 6.54 -0.46
C TYR A 3 -10.03 7.61 -0.71
N THR A 4 -8.78 7.31 -0.34
CA THR A 4 -7.64 8.20 -0.51
C THR A 4 -6.66 7.53 -1.47
N VAL A 5 -6.31 8.24 -2.54
CA VAL A 5 -5.26 7.77 -3.44
C VAL A 5 -3.92 8.07 -2.80
N ILE A 6 -3.09 7.05 -2.72
CA ILE A 6 -1.76 7.13 -2.10
C ILE A 6 -0.72 7.12 -3.20
N GLU A 7 0.14 8.13 -3.21
CA GLU A 7 1.24 8.18 -4.16
C GLU A 7 2.28 7.13 -3.82
N VAL A 8 2.60 6.29 -4.81
CA VAL A 8 3.69 5.32 -4.71
C VAL A 8 4.89 5.92 -5.43
N PRO A 9 5.99 6.21 -4.72
CA PRO A 9 7.17 6.79 -5.35
C PRO A 9 7.74 5.89 -6.45
N ASP A 10 8.27 6.49 -7.49
CA ASP A 10 8.92 5.77 -8.59
C ASP A 10 10.33 5.35 -8.18
N MET A 11 10.39 4.43 -7.24
CA MET A 11 11.62 3.92 -6.65
C MET A 11 11.45 2.43 -6.35
N ASN A 12 12.53 1.69 -6.33
CA ASN A 12 12.49 0.26 -6.03
C ASN A 12 12.23 -0.02 -4.54
N ASP A 13 12.57 0.91 -3.66
CA ASP A 13 12.28 0.81 -2.24
C ASP A 13 12.06 2.22 -1.72
N SER A 14 10.95 2.43 -1.04
CA SER A 14 10.60 3.75 -0.52
C SER A 14 9.83 3.62 0.78
N VAL A 15 10.00 4.63 1.63
CA VAL A 15 9.18 4.81 2.83
C VAL A 15 8.62 6.22 2.77
N SER A 16 7.31 6.35 2.84
CA SER A 16 6.61 7.63 2.81
C SER A 16 5.75 7.79 4.04
N ARG A 17 5.67 9.01 4.55
CA ARG A 17 4.77 9.32 5.67
C ARG A 17 3.41 9.71 5.14
N ILE A 18 2.37 9.27 5.85
CA ILE A 18 1.00 9.58 5.49
C ILE A 18 0.16 9.74 6.75
N SER A 19 -0.83 10.62 6.68
CA SER A 19 -1.82 10.77 7.73
C SER A 19 -3.13 10.14 7.27
N LEU A 20 -3.63 9.18 8.04
CA LEU A 20 -4.90 8.50 7.77
C LEU A 20 -5.72 8.51 9.04
N GLN A 21 -6.96 8.99 8.94
CA GLN A 21 -7.92 9.00 10.06
C GLN A 21 -7.36 9.69 11.32
N GLY A 22 -6.59 10.76 11.13
CA GLY A 22 -6.02 11.53 12.22
C GLY A 22 -4.76 10.95 12.84
N SER A 23 -4.26 9.85 12.34
CA SER A 23 -3.02 9.23 12.82
C SER A 23 -1.96 9.20 11.72
N GLN A 24 -0.70 9.26 12.11
CA GLN A 24 0.41 9.23 11.17
C GLN A 24 0.97 7.82 11.05
N TYR A 25 1.26 7.43 9.81
CA TYR A 25 1.83 6.14 9.49
C TYR A 25 2.98 6.32 8.50
N GLN A 26 3.77 5.27 8.36
CA GLN A 26 4.76 5.17 7.30
C GLN A 26 4.36 4.00 6.41
N LEU A 27 4.42 4.21 5.09
CA LEU A 27 4.12 3.17 4.11
C LEU A 27 5.38 2.82 3.38
N ARG A 28 5.68 1.54 3.29
CA ARG A 28 6.83 1.04 2.56
C ARG A 28 6.38 0.30 1.32
N PHE A 29 6.98 0.65 0.18
CA PHE A 29 6.80 -0.03 -1.09
C PHE A 29 8.13 -0.53 -1.59
N THR A 30 8.22 -1.82 -1.86
CA THR A 30 9.44 -2.46 -2.33
C THR A 30 9.12 -3.26 -3.59
N TRP A 31 9.89 -3.02 -4.64
CA TRP A 31 9.77 -3.79 -5.87
C TRP A 31 10.62 -5.06 -5.78
N ASN A 32 10.00 -6.22 -5.94
CA ASN A 32 10.70 -7.49 -6.04
C ASN A 32 10.96 -7.79 -7.51
N ASP A 33 12.17 -7.52 -7.97
CA ASP A 33 12.54 -7.66 -9.36
C ASP A 33 12.58 -9.12 -9.81
N THR A 34 12.95 -10.00 -8.93
CA THR A 34 12.99 -11.44 -9.22
C THR A 34 11.59 -12.00 -9.43
N GLY A 35 10.67 -11.65 -8.55
CA GLY A 35 9.28 -12.12 -8.63
C GLY A 35 8.40 -11.30 -9.56
N GLY A 36 8.79 -10.06 -9.87
CA GLY A 36 8.02 -9.19 -10.74
C GLY A 36 6.76 -8.62 -10.08
N TYR A 37 6.84 -8.25 -8.80
CA TYR A 37 5.70 -7.69 -8.07
C TYR A 37 6.14 -6.69 -7.01
N TRP A 38 5.19 -5.85 -6.60
CA TRP A 38 5.38 -4.94 -5.49
C TRP A 38 5.08 -5.62 -4.16
N MET A 39 5.81 -5.21 -3.12
CA MET A 39 5.52 -5.56 -1.74
C MET A 39 5.16 -4.30 -0.96
N PHE A 40 4.22 -4.43 -0.02
CA PHE A 40 3.70 -3.34 0.76
C PHE A 40 3.88 -3.61 2.25
N GLY A 41 4.15 -2.55 3.00
CA GLY A 41 4.17 -2.58 4.45
C GLY A 41 3.66 -1.29 5.04
N ILE A 42 3.15 -1.36 6.26
CA ILE A 42 2.75 -0.20 7.03
C ILE A 42 3.40 -0.24 8.39
N LEU A 43 3.91 0.91 8.83
CA LEU A 43 4.56 1.10 10.11
C LEU A 43 3.86 2.26 10.84
N ASN A 44 3.97 2.30 12.16
CA ASN A 44 3.46 3.44 12.90
C ASN A 44 4.41 4.65 12.76
N SER A 45 4.07 5.77 13.40
CA SER A 45 4.86 6.99 13.30
C SER A 45 6.29 6.84 13.87
N LEU A 46 6.50 5.86 14.72
CA LEU A 46 7.81 5.56 15.31
C LEU A 46 8.64 4.59 14.47
N GLY A 47 8.09 4.13 13.35
CA GLY A 47 8.79 3.18 12.49
C GLY A 47 8.63 1.72 12.91
N GLU A 48 7.73 1.43 13.83
CA GLU A 48 7.47 0.06 14.25
C GLU A 48 6.52 -0.62 13.24
N PRO A 49 6.85 -1.83 12.77
CA PRO A 49 6.01 -2.50 11.77
C PRO A 49 4.65 -2.88 12.32
N LEU A 50 3.60 -2.57 11.59
CA LEU A 50 2.24 -3.04 11.87
C LEU A 50 1.85 -4.17 10.92
N LEU A 51 2.29 -4.08 9.68
CA LEU A 51 2.07 -5.08 8.63
C LEU A 51 3.22 -4.96 7.65
N ILE A 52 3.91 -6.04 7.31
CA ILE A 52 5.03 -5.99 6.37
C ILE A 52 5.00 -7.20 5.43
N GLY A 53 5.66 -7.05 4.28
CA GLY A 53 5.89 -8.16 3.35
C GLY A 53 4.65 -8.64 2.63
N VAL A 54 3.68 -7.77 2.40
CA VAL A 54 2.45 -8.15 1.70
C VAL A 54 2.62 -7.95 0.20
N LYS A 55 2.43 -9.01 -0.57
CA LYS A 55 2.44 -8.91 -2.03
C LYS A 55 1.24 -8.09 -2.51
N VAL A 56 1.50 -7.10 -3.34
CA VAL A 56 0.45 -6.27 -3.93
C VAL A 56 -0.19 -7.02 -5.09
N VAL A 57 -1.46 -7.37 -4.93
CA VAL A 57 -2.26 -7.99 -5.99
C VAL A 57 -3.43 -7.08 -6.33
N PRO A 58 -3.82 -6.99 -7.61
CA PRO A 58 -4.89 -6.07 -8.02
C PRO A 58 -6.23 -6.41 -7.38
N GLN A 59 -6.97 -5.36 -6.99
CA GLN A 59 -8.37 -5.45 -6.60
C GLN A 59 -8.63 -6.30 -5.35
N PHE A 60 -7.60 -6.62 -4.58
CA PHE A 60 -7.71 -7.48 -3.40
C PHE A 60 -7.34 -6.67 -2.15
N PRO A 61 -8.13 -6.73 -1.07
CA PRO A 61 -7.77 -6.05 0.18
C PRO A 61 -6.47 -6.62 0.75
N LEU A 62 -5.44 -5.79 0.83
CA LEU A 62 -4.10 -6.26 1.21
C LEU A 62 -3.96 -6.55 2.70
N ASN A 63 -4.86 -6.01 3.50
CA ASN A 63 -4.86 -6.19 4.96
C ASN A 63 -6.09 -6.94 5.46
N LEU A 64 -6.72 -7.75 4.60
CA LEU A 64 -8.00 -8.41 4.93
C LEU A 64 -7.92 -9.29 6.17
N PHE A 65 -6.81 -10.01 6.34
CA PHE A 65 -6.64 -10.95 7.46
C PHE A 65 -5.81 -10.38 8.61
N HIS A 66 -5.55 -9.07 8.59
CA HIS A 66 -4.70 -8.42 9.58
C HIS A 66 -5.49 -7.33 10.28
N SER A 67 -5.81 -7.55 11.54
CA SER A 67 -6.52 -6.58 12.37
C SER A 67 -5.70 -6.28 13.61
N ALA A 68 -4.73 -5.39 13.46
CA ALA A 68 -3.99 -4.86 14.59
C ALA A 68 -4.75 -3.67 15.18
N LYS A 69 -4.68 -3.49 16.50
CA LYS A 69 -5.37 -2.38 17.18
C LYS A 69 -4.96 -1.01 16.67
N ASN A 70 -3.73 -0.89 16.18
CA ASN A 70 -3.15 0.38 15.76
C ASN A 70 -3.22 0.60 14.24
N MET A 71 -3.93 -0.27 13.52
CA MET A 71 -4.11 -0.13 12.08
C MET A 71 -5.25 0.84 11.77
N PRO A 72 -5.16 1.59 10.67
CA PRO A 72 -6.28 2.42 10.23
C PRO A 72 -7.50 1.56 9.90
N GLN A 73 -8.68 2.11 10.14
CA GLN A 73 -9.95 1.40 9.92
C GLN A 73 -10.33 1.48 8.44
N GLY A 74 -9.98 0.46 7.68
CA GLY A 74 -10.23 0.42 6.26
C GLY A 74 -9.34 -0.61 5.59
N ILE A 75 -9.31 -0.58 4.27
CA ILE A 75 -8.52 -1.51 3.48
C ILE A 75 -7.56 -0.77 2.56
N PHE A 76 -6.41 -1.39 2.34
CA PHE A 76 -5.45 -0.98 1.32
C PHE A 76 -5.62 -1.86 0.09
N ALA A 77 -5.63 -1.26 -1.08
CA ALA A 77 -5.80 -2.00 -2.32
C ALA A 77 -5.10 -1.31 -3.49
N ALA A 78 -4.68 -2.10 -4.46
CA ALA A 78 -4.20 -1.59 -5.74
C ALA A 78 -5.34 -1.68 -6.75
N LEU A 79 -5.70 -0.56 -7.35
CA LEU A 79 -6.81 -0.45 -8.29
C LEU A 79 -6.25 -0.35 -9.71
N THR A 80 -6.54 -1.34 -10.54
CA THR A 80 -6.10 -1.37 -11.93
C THR A 80 -6.99 -2.30 -12.74
N GLU A 81 -7.05 -2.08 -14.05
CA GLU A 81 -7.71 -2.99 -14.98
C GLU A 81 -6.81 -4.15 -15.41
N LYS A 82 -5.54 -4.11 -15.03
CA LYS A 82 -4.57 -5.14 -15.39
C LYS A 82 -4.66 -6.33 -14.45
N GLU A 83 -4.17 -7.47 -14.91
CA GLU A 83 -4.12 -8.69 -14.09
C GLU A 83 -3.01 -8.66 -13.04
N SER A 84 -2.01 -7.81 -13.24
CA SER A 84 -0.91 -7.64 -12.30
C SER A 84 -0.40 -6.21 -12.33
N VAL A 85 0.29 -5.80 -11.27
CA VAL A 85 0.86 -4.46 -11.16
C VAL A 85 2.34 -4.53 -11.47
N GLY A 86 2.75 -3.91 -12.57
CA GLY A 86 4.14 -3.83 -12.99
C GLY A 86 4.90 -2.71 -12.28
N ARG A 87 6.22 -2.71 -12.47
CA ARG A 87 7.11 -1.75 -11.81
C ARG A 87 6.73 -0.30 -12.06
N ARG A 88 6.28 0.02 -13.27
CA ARG A 88 5.97 1.38 -13.69
C ARG A 88 4.50 1.74 -13.63
N ASP A 89 3.63 0.81 -13.26
CA ASP A 89 2.19 1.02 -13.39
C ASP A 89 1.67 2.14 -12.49
N PHE A 90 2.19 2.27 -11.28
CA PHE A 90 1.82 3.38 -10.41
C PHE A 90 2.32 4.71 -10.96
N ALA A 91 3.56 4.76 -11.43
CA ALA A 91 4.16 5.98 -11.99
C ALA A 91 3.47 6.40 -13.29
N ASP A 92 3.04 5.45 -14.11
CA ASP A 92 2.41 5.72 -15.40
C ASP A 92 0.90 5.95 -15.31
N GLY A 93 0.32 5.84 -14.12
CA GLY A 93 -1.12 6.03 -13.94
C GLY A 93 -1.98 4.85 -14.35
N LYS A 94 -1.38 3.69 -14.62
CA LYS A 94 -2.11 2.47 -15.00
C LYS A 94 -2.64 1.71 -13.79
N ALA A 95 -2.15 2.04 -12.61
CA ALA A 95 -2.63 1.51 -11.34
C ALA A 95 -2.63 2.63 -10.31
N GLN A 96 -3.56 2.55 -9.35
CA GLN A 96 -3.60 3.46 -8.21
C GLN A 96 -3.54 2.65 -6.93
N PHE A 97 -2.76 3.11 -5.96
CA PHE A 97 -2.79 2.55 -4.63
C PHE A 97 -3.74 3.39 -3.79
N ALA A 98 -4.66 2.74 -3.08
CA ALA A 98 -5.70 3.45 -2.37
C ALA A 98 -5.93 2.88 -0.98
N PHE A 99 -6.31 3.76 -0.07
CA PHE A 99 -6.88 3.41 1.23
C PHE A 99 -8.37 3.71 1.20
N ILE A 100 -9.19 2.71 1.46
CA ILE A 100 -10.64 2.81 1.43
C ILE A 100 -11.13 2.73 2.87
N SER A 101 -11.66 3.84 3.37
CA SER A 101 -12.12 3.90 4.75
C SER A 101 -13.39 3.08 4.95
N ALA A 102 -13.51 2.53 6.13
CA ALA A 102 -14.72 1.76 6.50
C ALA A 102 -15.92 2.68 6.72
#